data_327affdfd47436620afce0c667a68776
#
_entry.id   327affdfd47436620afce0c667a68776
#
_cell.length_a   1.000
_cell.length_b   1.000
_cell.length_c   1.000
_cell.angle_alpha   90.00
_cell.angle_beta   90.00
_cell.angle_gamma   90.00
#
_symmetry.space_group_name_H-M   'P 1'
#
loop_
_entity.id
_entity.type
_entity.pdbx_description
1 polymer ?
#
loop_
_entity_poly.entity_id
_entity_poly.type
_entity_poly.pdbx_seq_one_letter_code
_entity_poly.pdbx_strand_id
1 'polypeptide(L)'
;YALGMNAGLGNFGVTTMQILIPLVMTFGIFGGEPMILENTSGTLIGKIPAGSETYIHNAGLIWLVFLVPLAFAGWFGMNNIRDEHVSPDIPNPVGAFGIITGMLLIGLICAAFGLWLMLPENVGGSGFGVSKWIVLPIVITLTVLGLKMIPGAVGQNLTRQYRIFGNKHTWAMTVIYTMTFGSFIGYSAALALTIKVVFGFSHIEVDGVLTHDTINPNGPSALMFAWMGPFIGALIRPIGGMISDKLGGARVTQWISIVMVASALGVAYFIQQAYASATPEQYFIPFLGLFLILFAATGIGNGSTFRTIAVAFDKEQAGPVLGWTSAVAAYGAFIIPKVFGEQMAAGTPQYALYGFAIFYVVCIAINWWFYLRPGAYIKNP
;
A
#
# COMPACT_ATOMS: atom_id res chain seq x y z
N TYR A 1 -19.42 -0.43 -8.49
CA TYR A 1 -18.62 -0.05 -9.67
C TYR A 1 -17.92 1.30 -9.50
N ALA A 2 -18.70 2.40 -9.24
CA ALA A 2 -18.16 3.77 -9.17
C ALA A 2 -17.02 3.94 -8.15
N LEU A 3 -17.15 3.37 -6.94
CA LEU A 3 -16.11 3.38 -5.93
C LEU A 3 -14.84 2.62 -6.39
N GLY A 4 -15.03 1.46 -7.05
CA GLY A 4 -13.93 0.69 -7.61
C GLY A 4 -13.21 1.44 -8.75
N MET A 5 -13.95 2.16 -9.59
CA MET A 5 -13.41 3.02 -10.65
C MET A 5 -12.58 4.17 -10.05
N ASN A 6 -13.14 4.91 -9.10
CA ASN A 6 -12.46 6.03 -8.46
C ASN A 6 -11.16 5.58 -7.76
N ALA A 7 -11.24 4.49 -7.00
CA ALA A 7 -10.08 3.95 -6.31
C ALA A 7 -9.04 3.35 -7.28
N GLY A 8 -9.47 2.74 -8.37
CA GLY A 8 -8.59 2.20 -9.42
C GLY A 8 -7.79 3.32 -10.09
N LEU A 9 -8.49 4.34 -10.60
CA LEU A 9 -7.86 5.49 -11.24
C LEU A 9 -6.96 6.27 -10.28
N GLY A 10 -7.39 6.50 -9.04
CA GLY A 10 -6.58 7.18 -8.03
C GLY A 10 -5.28 6.44 -7.71
N ASN A 11 -5.33 5.11 -7.61
CA ASN A 11 -4.14 4.31 -7.33
C ASN A 11 -3.26 4.02 -8.56
N PHE A 12 -3.73 4.37 -9.76
CA PHE A 12 -2.91 4.32 -10.97
C PHE A 12 -1.68 5.24 -10.86
N GLY A 13 -1.75 6.28 -10.03
CA GLY A 13 -0.63 7.15 -9.69
C GLY A 13 0.60 6.39 -9.17
N VAL A 14 0.42 5.28 -8.46
CA VAL A 14 1.53 4.42 -7.99
C VAL A 14 2.30 3.84 -9.16
N THR A 15 1.61 3.39 -10.20
CA THR A 15 2.22 2.91 -11.45
C THR A 15 2.94 4.02 -12.19
N THR A 16 2.26 5.17 -12.35
CA THR A 16 2.83 6.34 -13.01
C THR A 16 4.13 6.79 -12.34
N MET A 17 4.15 6.82 -11.01
CA MET A 17 5.33 7.15 -10.23
C MET A 17 6.49 6.18 -10.51
N GLN A 18 6.25 4.89 -10.50
CA GLN A 18 7.28 3.86 -10.72
C GLN A 18 7.83 3.86 -12.15
N ILE A 19 7.07 4.34 -13.13
CA ILE A 19 7.52 4.50 -14.51
C ILE A 19 8.23 5.85 -14.69
N LEU A 20 7.59 6.92 -14.23
CA LEU A 20 7.99 8.29 -14.53
C LEU A 20 9.26 8.71 -13.79
N ILE A 21 9.39 8.35 -12.50
CA ILE A 21 10.54 8.78 -11.69
C ILE A 21 11.86 8.26 -12.26
N PRO A 22 12.05 6.96 -12.51
CA PRO A 22 13.31 6.48 -13.11
C PRO A 22 13.62 7.12 -14.46
N LEU A 23 12.57 7.43 -15.23
CA LEU A 23 12.73 8.05 -16.54
C LEU A 23 13.18 9.51 -16.44
N VAL A 24 12.50 10.33 -15.63
CA VAL A 24 12.80 11.77 -15.54
C VAL A 24 14.13 12.07 -14.86
N MET A 25 14.62 11.15 -14.05
CA MET A 25 15.95 11.25 -13.44
C MET A 25 17.08 11.20 -14.46
N THR A 26 16.83 10.72 -15.70
CA THR A 26 17.84 10.67 -16.78
C THR A 26 17.96 11.98 -17.57
N PHE A 27 17.11 12.95 -17.32
CA PHE A 27 17.08 14.22 -18.08
C PHE A 27 17.41 15.41 -17.18
N GLY A 28 18.26 16.32 -17.66
CA GLY A 28 18.59 17.58 -16.97
C GLY A 28 17.52 18.69 -17.12
N ILE A 29 16.21 18.34 -17.08
CA ILE A 29 15.09 19.25 -17.45
C ILE A 29 14.98 20.43 -16.47
N PHE A 30 15.19 20.20 -15.18
CA PHE A 30 15.01 21.23 -14.14
C PHE A 30 16.35 21.85 -13.69
N GLY A 31 17.46 21.51 -14.34
CA GLY A 31 18.80 21.92 -13.92
C GLY A 31 19.26 21.24 -12.63
N GLY A 32 20.27 21.80 -11.99
CA GLY A 32 20.88 21.27 -10.77
C GLY A 32 22.09 20.39 -11.04
N GLU A 33 22.82 20.04 -9.98
CA GLU A 33 24.01 19.21 -10.10
C GLU A 33 23.63 17.72 -10.28
N PRO A 34 24.19 17.05 -11.31
CA PRO A 34 23.94 15.63 -11.50
C PRO A 34 24.68 14.78 -10.47
N MET A 35 24.08 13.65 -10.14
CA MET A 35 24.75 12.56 -9.44
C MET A 35 25.22 11.52 -10.45
N ILE A 36 26.42 10.98 -10.26
CA ILE A 36 26.93 9.89 -11.08
C ILE A 36 26.36 8.56 -10.57
N LEU A 37 25.77 7.79 -11.47
CA LEU A 37 25.21 6.49 -11.18
C LEU A 37 26.34 5.48 -10.95
N GLU A 38 26.45 4.91 -9.77
CA GLU A 38 27.50 3.94 -9.44
C GLU A 38 27.30 2.59 -10.15
N ASN A 39 26.04 2.16 -10.31
CA ASN A 39 25.68 0.88 -10.90
C ASN A 39 24.67 1.05 -12.04
N THR A 40 24.71 0.15 -13.01
CA THR A 40 23.71 0.11 -14.08
C THR A 40 22.31 0.01 -13.50
N SER A 41 21.40 0.90 -13.91
CA SER A 41 20.02 0.92 -13.51
C SER A 41 19.10 0.65 -14.70
N GLY A 42 17.83 0.34 -14.46
CA GLY A 42 16.84 0.11 -15.53
C GLY A 42 15.74 1.17 -15.49
N THR A 43 15.17 1.42 -16.67
CA THR A 43 13.91 2.17 -16.83
C THR A 43 12.97 1.35 -17.70
N LEU A 44 11.75 1.82 -17.89
CA LEU A 44 10.82 1.21 -18.84
C LEU A 44 11.37 1.15 -20.27
N ILE A 45 12.22 2.13 -20.65
CA ILE A 45 12.72 2.29 -22.04
C ILE A 45 14.05 1.53 -22.24
N GLY A 46 14.77 1.22 -21.18
CA GLY A 46 16.06 0.55 -21.29
C GLY A 46 16.93 0.64 -20.04
N LYS A 47 18.18 0.18 -20.18
CA LYS A 47 19.19 0.25 -19.11
C LYS A 47 19.99 1.55 -19.22
N ILE A 48 20.26 2.17 -18.08
CA ILE A 48 21.15 3.31 -17.92
C ILE A 48 22.47 2.78 -17.43
N PRO A 49 23.59 2.95 -18.16
CA PRO A 49 24.89 2.46 -17.74
C PRO A 49 25.38 3.10 -16.44
N ALA A 50 26.23 2.39 -15.70
CA ALA A 50 27.02 3.00 -14.63
C ALA A 50 27.89 4.13 -15.20
N GLY A 51 28.13 5.18 -14.42
CA GLY A 51 28.84 6.40 -14.86
C GLY A 51 27.96 7.44 -15.55
N SER A 52 26.67 7.13 -15.81
CA SER A 52 25.73 8.11 -16.37
C SER A 52 25.32 9.16 -15.33
N GLU A 53 25.07 10.38 -15.80
CA GLU A 53 24.51 11.46 -14.98
C GLU A 53 23.04 11.21 -14.65
N THR A 54 22.66 11.43 -13.41
CA THR A 54 21.28 11.32 -12.94
C THR A 54 20.90 12.51 -12.08
N TYR A 55 19.67 12.97 -12.21
CA TYR A 55 19.13 14.17 -11.56
C TYR A 55 18.04 13.77 -10.56
N ILE A 56 18.44 13.37 -9.35
CA ILE A 56 17.52 12.82 -8.33
C ILE A 56 16.41 13.79 -7.94
N HIS A 57 16.69 15.11 -7.94
CA HIS A 57 15.70 16.14 -7.62
C HIS A 57 14.53 16.19 -8.61
N ASN A 58 14.72 15.72 -9.85
CA ASN A 58 13.65 15.61 -10.84
C ASN A 58 12.53 14.68 -10.39
N ALA A 59 12.84 13.68 -9.54
CA ALA A 59 11.85 12.79 -8.94
C ALA A 59 10.75 13.54 -8.15
N GLY A 60 11.11 14.66 -7.54
CA GLY A 60 10.16 15.54 -6.84
C GLY A 60 9.59 16.64 -7.75
N LEU A 61 10.43 17.31 -8.53
CA LEU A 61 10.05 18.50 -9.30
C LEU A 61 9.07 18.19 -10.44
N ILE A 62 9.13 17.00 -11.03
CA ILE A 62 8.19 16.60 -12.09
C ILE A 62 6.72 16.69 -11.65
N TRP A 63 6.46 16.46 -10.36
CA TRP A 63 5.08 16.50 -9.85
C TRP A 63 4.50 17.91 -9.86
N LEU A 64 5.32 18.95 -9.78
CA LEU A 64 4.84 20.34 -9.87
C LEU A 64 4.20 20.61 -11.25
N VAL A 65 4.72 20.00 -12.32
CA VAL A 65 4.17 20.12 -13.67
C VAL A 65 2.74 19.57 -13.74
N PHE A 66 2.41 18.55 -12.96
CA PHE A 66 1.07 17.97 -12.89
C PHE A 66 0.20 18.61 -11.81
N LEU A 67 0.75 18.84 -10.61
CA LEU A 67 -0.03 19.32 -9.47
C LEU A 67 -0.54 20.76 -9.67
N VAL A 68 0.28 21.65 -10.27
CA VAL A 68 -0.15 23.03 -10.47
C VAL A 68 -1.36 23.11 -11.42
N PRO A 69 -1.35 22.54 -12.64
CA PRO A 69 -2.52 22.53 -13.51
C PRO A 69 -3.72 21.83 -12.89
N LEU A 70 -3.51 20.72 -12.16
CA LEU A 70 -4.59 19.99 -11.49
C LEU A 70 -5.22 20.80 -10.36
N ALA A 71 -4.43 21.58 -9.62
CA ALA A 71 -4.95 22.50 -8.60
C ALA A 71 -5.86 23.56 -9.23
N PHE A 72 -5.45 24.15 -10.35
CA PHE A 72 -6.30 25.08 -11.12
C PHE A 72 -7.56 24.40 -11.66
N ALA A 73 -7.42 23.21 -12.25
CA ALA A 73 -8.57 22.45 -12.75
C ALA A 73 -9.54 22.09 -11.63
N GLY A 74 -9.04 21.73 -10.44
CA GLY A 74 -9.87 21.48 -9.26
C GLY A 74 -10.58 22.75 -8.79
N TRP A 75 -9.86 23.87 -8.71
CA TRP A 75 -10.42 25.14 -8.25
C TRP A 75 -11.54 25.65 -9.16
N PHE A 76 -11.38 25.61 -10.47
CA PHE A 76 -12.34 26.13 -11.44
C PHE A 76 -13.37 25.10 -11.91
N GLY A 77 -13.05 23.81 -11.88
CA GLY A 77 -13.90 22.74 -12.44
C GLY A 77 -14.72 21.98 -11.41
N MET A 78 -14.40 22.05 -10.12
CA MET A 78 -15.15 21.34 -9.08
C MET A 78 -16.16 22.27 -8.41
N ASN A 79 -17.34 21.72 -8.10
CA ASN A 79 -18.38 22.41 -7.34
C ASN A 79 -18.63 21.63 -6.04
N ASN A 80 -18.92 22.36 -4.96
CA ASN A 80 -19.32 21.74 -3.71
C ASN A 80 -20.69 21.06 -3.87
N ILE A 81 -20.85 19.90 -3.28
CA ILE A 81 -22.14 19.23 -3.18
C ILE A 81 -23.00 20.07 -2.23
N ARG A 82 -24.18 20.52 -2.72
CA ARG A 82 -25.11 21.40 -1.96
C ARG A 82 -25.91 20.66 -0.88
N ASP A 83 -25.53 19.44 -0.52
CA ASP A 83 -26.21 18.66 0.52
C ASP A 83 -25.51 18.94 1.87
N GLU A 84 -26.20 19.67 2.74
CA GLU A 84 -25.72 20.03 4.10
C GLU A 84 -25.37 18.79 4.96
N HIS A 85 -25.93 17.62 4.63
CA HIS A 85 -25.64 16.35 5.32
C HIS A 85 -24.33 15.71 4.89
N VAL A 86 -23.80 16.05 3.73
CA VAL A 86 -22.60 15.42 3.13
C VAL A 86 -21.37 16.28 3.31
N SER A 87 -21.50 17.60 3.28
CA SER A 87 -20.37 18.53 3.40
C SER A 87 -20.76 19.70 4.30
N PRO A 88 -20.25 19.74 5.55
CA PRO A 88 -20.38 20.98 6.32
C PRO A 88 -19.67 22.10 5.56
N ASP A 89 -20.41 23.11 5.17
CA ASP A 89 -19.83 24.29 4.54
C ASP A 89 -18.81 24.92 5.50
N ILE A 90 -17.56 24.95 5.08
CA ILE A 90 -16.53 25.71 5.80
C ILE A 90 -16.51 27.09 5.13
N PRO A 91 -17.11 28.10 5.75
CA PRO A 91 -17.33 29.39 5.12
C PRO A 91 -16.05 30.19 4.89
N ASN A 92 -14.93 29.73 5.45
CA ASN A 92 -13.63 30.39 5.36
C ASN A 92 -12.55 29.44 4.85
N PRO A 93 -12.02 29.62 3.62
CA PRO A 93 -10.94 28.78 3.08
C PRO A 93 -9.67 28.77 3.93
N VAL A 94 -9.32 29.89 4.55
CA VAL A 94 -8.13 30.00 5.41
C VAL A 94 -8.33 29.19 6.70
N GLY A 95 -9.52 29.26 7.28
CA GLY A 95 -9.89 28.45 8.43
C GLY A 95 -9.89 26.95 8.10
N ALA A 96 -10.42 26.57 6.93
CA ALA A 96 -10.39 25.19 6.43
C ALA A 96 -8.95 24.66 6.28
N PHE A 97 -8.08 25.45 5.67
CA PHE A 97 -6.66 25.12 5.53
C PHE A 97 -5.99 24.95 6.89
N GLY A 98 -6.24 25.86 7.84
CA GLY A 98 -5.71 25.76 9.20
C GLY A 98 -6.16 24.49 9.93
N ILE A 99 -7.43 24.11 9.81
CA ILE A 99 -7.98 22.88 10.42
C ILE A 99 -7.34 21.64 9.80
N ILE A 100 -7.29 21.54 8.47
CA ILE A 100 -6.69 20.40 7.78
C ILE A 100 -5.21 20.27 8.14
N THR A 101 -4.47 21.38 8.14
CA THR A 101 -3.06 21.41 8.54
C THR A 101 -2.88 20.96 9.99
N GLY A 102 -3.73 21.45 10.91
CA GLY A 102 -3.72 21.01 12.30
C GLY A 102 -3.96 19.53 12.47
N MET A 103 -4.91 18.96 11.73
CA MET A 103 -5.17 17.50 11.74
C MET A 103 -3.98 16.71 11.21
N LEU A 104 -3.35 17.17 10.13
CA LEU A 104 -2.14 16.54 9.56
C LEU A 104 -0.97 16.62 10.53
N LEU A 105 -0.78 17.75 11.22
CA LEU A 105 0.28 17.91 12.23
C LEU A 105 0.09 16.96 13.42
N ILE A 106 -1.13 16.75 13.90
CA ILE A 106 -1.40 15.75 14.95
C ILE A 106 -0.95 14.37 14.49
N GLY A 107 -1.33 13.96 13.28
CA GLY A 107 -0.90 12.67 12.73
C GLY A 107 0.62 12.57 12.57
N LEU A 108 1.26 13.62 12.08
CA LEU A 108 2.72 13.70 11.91
C LEU A 108 3.46 13.59 13.24
N ILE A 109 3.03 14.31 14.27
CA ILE A 109 3.63 14.27 15.60
C ILE A 109 3.49 12.86 16.20
N CYS A 110 2.32 12.25 16.09
CA CYS A 110 2.13 10.88 16.57
C CYS A 110 2.99 9.86 15.81
N ALA A 111 3.12 10.01 14.48
CA ALA A 111 3.98 9.16 13.67
C ALA A 111 5.47 9.36 14.01
N ALA A 112 5.91 10.62 14.16
CA ALA A 112 7.29 10.94 14.56
C ALA A 112 7.62 10.36 15.95
N PHE A 113 6.69 10.43 16.89
CA PHE A 113 6.84 9.80 18.20
C PHE A 113 6.98 8.26 18.08
N GLY A 114 6.19 7.64 17.23
CA GLY A 114 6.30 6.19 16.97
C GLY A 114 7.65 5.81 16.35
N LEU A 115 8.14 6.59 15.39
CA LEU A 115 9.45 6.37 14.81
C LEU A 115 10.56 6.55 15.85
N TRP A 116 10.47 7.58 16.69
CA TRP A 116 11.42 7.81 17.77
C TRP A 116 11.52 6.63 18.73
N LEU A 117 10.40 5.99 19.07
CA LEU A 117 10.38 4.78 19.91
C LEU A 117 11.04 3.56 19.26
N MET A 118 11.03 3.49 17.93
CA MET A 118 11.56 2.34 17.17
C MET A 118 13.02 2.47 16.81
N LEU A 119 13.51 3.69 16.62
CA LEU A 119 14.83 3.95 16.10
C LEU A 119 15.91 3.88 17.21
N PRO A 120 17.14 3.43 16.86
CA PRO A 120 18.27 3.47 17.78
C PRO A 120 18.77 4.92 18.00
N GLU A 121 19.50 5.15 19.09
CA GLU A 121 20.00 6.48 19.48
C GLU A 121 20.91 7.12 18.43
N ASN A 122 21.75 6.35 17.76
CA ASN A 122 22.69 6.84 16.75
C ASN A 122 22.05 7.49 15.52
N VAL A 123 20.74 7.30 15.33
CA VAL A 123 19.95 7.95 14.27
C VAL A 123 18.86 8.86 14.83
N GLY A 124 19.01 9.29 16.08
CA GLY A 124 18.06 10.21 16.73
C GLY A 124 16.81 9.57 17.34
N GLY A 125 16.82 8.25 17.52
CA GLY A 125 15.74 7.54 18.21
C GLY A 125 15.92 7.47 19.73
N SER A 126 14.97 6.80 20.40
CA SER A 126 15.00 6.59 21.86
C SER A 126 16.00 5.53 22.33
N GLY A 127 16.50 4.70 21.44
CA GLY A 127 17.31 3.50 21.79
C GLY A 127 16.49 2.32 22.37
N PHE A 128 15.19 2.50 22.65
CA PHE A 128 14.37 1.43 23.24
C PHE A 128 14.08 0.26 22.26
N GLY A 129 14.18 0.49 20.95
CA GLY A 129 13.95 -0.55 19.94
C GLY A 129 12.57 -1.19 20.03
N VAL A 130 11.53 -0.40 20.37
CA VAL A 130 10.17 -0.92 20.57
C VAL A 130 9.65 -1.55 19.28
N SER A 131 9.10 -2.76 19.39
CA SER A 131 8.57 -3.50 18.26
C SER A 131 7.49 -2.71 17.50
N LYS A 132 7.55 -2.73 16.15
CA LYS A 132 6.51 -2.13 15.28
C LYS A 132 5.10 -2.60 15.61
N TRP A 133 4.92 -3.84 16.06
CA TRP A 133 3.63 -4.41 16.44
C TRP A 133 3.01 -3.76 17.68
N ILE A 134 3.84 -3.15 18.54
CA ILE A 134 3.41 -2.37 19.71
C ILE A 134 3.25 -0.90 19.32
N VAL A 135 4.21 -0.34 18.57
CA VAL A 135 4.21 1.08 18.19
C VAL A 135 3.01 1.44 17.31
N LEU A 136 2.64 0.60 16.33
CA LEU A 136 1.53 0.91 15.42
C LEU A 136 0.19 1.10 16.15
N PRO A 137 -0.27 0.19 17.03
CA PRO A 137 -1.47 0.42 17.83
C PRO A 137 -1.39 1.69 18.68
N ILE A 138 -0.22 1.98 19.26
CA ILE A 138 -0.01 3.20 20.05
C ILE A 138 -0.18 4.45 19.19
N VAL A 139 0.47 4.52 18.03
CA VAL A 139 0.38 5.67 17.12
C VAL A 139 -1.06 5.87 16.63
N ILE A 140 -1.74 4.80 16.22
CA ILE A 140 -3.16 4.86 15.81
C ILE A 140 -4.03 5.42 16.94
N THR A 141 -3.87 4.88 18.15
CA THR A 141 -4.64 5.30 19.30
C THR A 141 -4.38 6.76 19.66
N LEU A 142 -3.12 7.18 19.73
CA LEU A 142 -2.74 8.57 20.01
C LEU A 142 -3.27 9.52 18.94
N THR A 143 -3.22 9.15 17.67
CA THR A 143 -3.78 9.96 16.57
C THR A 143 -5.29 10.13 16.74
N VAL A 144 -6.03 9.06 16.99
CA VAL A 144 -7.49 9.11 17.21
C VAL A 144 -7.83 9.97 18.43
N LEU A 145 -7.10 9.82 19.53
CA LEU A 145 -7.30 10.63 20.73
C LEU A 145 -6.95 12.11 20.49
N GLY A 146 -5.84 12.38 19.82
CA GLY A 146 -5.43 13.75 19.46
C GLY A 146 -6.47 14.44 18.58
N LEU A 147 -7.00 13.75 17.56
CA LEU A 147 -8.07 14.27 16.73
C LEU A 147 -9.37 14.52 17.51
N LYS A 148 -9.69 13.67 18.49
CA LYS A 148 -10.86 13.84 19.35
C LYS A 148 -10.76 15.09 20.24
N MET A 149 -9.56 15.56 20.56
CA MET A 149 -9.32 16.73 21.39
C MET A 149 -9.50 18.07 20.63
N ILE A 150 -9.69 18.04 19.31
CA ILE A 150 -9.92 19.24 18.52
C ILE A 150 -11.23 19.90 18.98
N PRO A 151 -11.22 21.19 19.39
CA PRO A 151 -12.42 21.87 19.88
C PRO A 151 -13.36 22.30 18.76
N GLY A 152 -14.59 22.69 19.13
CA GLY A 152 -15.57 23.31 18.24
C GLY A 152 -16.30 22.31 17.35
N ALA A 153 -16.85 22.80 16.23
CA ALA A 153 -17.69 22.04 15.32
C ALA A 153 -16.97 20.82 14.70
N VAL A 154 -15.67 20.93 14.45
CA VAL A 154 -14.83 19.87 13.92
C VAL A 154 -14.73 18.71 14.92
N GLY A 155 -14.44 18.98 16.19
CA GLY A 155 -14.37 17.96 17.24
C GLY A 155 -15.71 17.29 17.49
N GLN A 156 -16.82 18.03 17.41
CA GLN A 156 -18.17 17.49 17.53
C GLN A 156 -18.47 16.55 16.34
N ASN A 157 -18.12 16.94 15.12
CA ASN A 157 -18.28 16.10 13.93
C ASN A 157 -17.44 14.83 14.04
N LEU A 158 -16.17 14.93 14.41
CA LEU A 158 -15.29 13.76 14.63
C LEU A 158 -15.84 12.82 15.71
N THR A 159 -16.35 13.36 16.82
CA THR A 159 -16.97 12.57 17.89
C THR A 159 -18.21 11.81 17.39
N ARG A 160 -19.00 12.42 16.48
CA ARG A 160 -20.13 11.74 15.84
C ARG A 160 -19.66 10.61 14.93
N GLN A 161 -18.61 10.85 14.14
CA GLN A 161 -18.03 9.83 13.26
C GLN A 161 -17.45 8.64 14.04
N TYR A 162 -16.89 8.84 15.23
CA TYR A 162 -16.32 7.77 16.08
C TYR A 162 -17.35 6.75 16.60
N ARG A 163 -18.65 6.98 16.40
CA ARG A 163 -19.68 5.97 16.66
C ARG A 163 -19.48 4.67 15.87
N ILE A 164 -18.73 4.74 14.75
CA ILE A 164 -18.38 3.55 13.97
C ILE A 164 -17.63 2.50 14.79
N PHE A 165 -16.85 2.89 15.80
CA PHE A 165 -16.06 1.96 16.61
C PHE A 165 -16.92 1.05 17.50
N GLY A 166 -18.16 1.42 17.78
CA GLY A 166 -19.13 0.54 18.46
C GLY A 166 -19.71 -0.56 17.55
N ASN A 167 -19.50 -0.47 16.24
CA ASN A 167 -20.01 -1.43 15.27
C ASN A 167 -18.98 -2.53 14.99
N LYS A 168 -19.31 -3.79 15.31
CA LYS A 168 -18.43 -4.95 15.08
C LYS A 168 -18.02 -5.14 13.62
N HIS A 169 -18.88 -4.73 12.66
CA HIS A 169 -18.59 -4.80 11.25
C HIS A 169 -17.48 -3.83 10.83
N THR A 170 -17.31 -2.71 11.55
CA THR A 170 -16.17 -1.80 11.32
C THR A 170 -14.85 -2.52 11.53
N TRP A 171 -14.71 -3.27 12.61
CA TRP A 171 -13.48 -4.02 12.91
C TRP A 171 -13.25 -5.17 11.93
N ALA A 172 -14.31 -5.92 11.59
CA ALA A 172 -14.22 -6.98 10.59
C ALA A 172 -13.75 -6.41 9.24
N MET A 173 -14.36 -5.31 8.79
CA MET A 173 -13.97 -4.67 7.53
C MET A 173 -12.59 -4.02 7.59
N THR A 174 -12.16 -3.50 8.74
CA THR A 174 -10.79 -2.99 8.93
C THR A 174 -9.76 -4.09 8.66
N VAL A 175 -9.95 -5.28 9.21
CA VAL A 175 -9.03 -6.42 8.99
C VAL A 175 -9.08 -6.88 7.53
N ILE A 176 -10.28 -7.07 6.96
CA ILE A 176 -10.44 -7.52 5.57
C ILE A 176 -9.89 -6.49 4.58
N TYR A 177 -10.10 -5.19 4.82
CA TYR A 177 -9.59 -4.15 3.94
C TYR A 177 -8.07 -4.00 4.05
N THR A 178 -7.50 -4.24 5.24
CA THR A 178 -6.04 -4.33 5.42
C THR A 178 -5.46 -5.48 4.59
N MET A 179 -6.16 -6.62 4.48
CA MET A 179 -5.75 -7.70 3.59
C MET A 179 -5.73 -7.25 2.12
N THR A 180 -6.78 -6.61 1.63
CA THR A 180 -6.88 -6.27 0.20
C THR A 180 -6.07 -5.02 -0.16
N PHE A 181 -6.35 -3.88 0.45
CA PHE A 181 -5.68 -2.62 0.16
C PHE A 181 -4.28 -2.52 0.78
N GLY A 182 -4.14 -2.95 2.03
CA GLY A 182 -2.84 -2.96 2.70
C GLY A 182 -1.81 -3.82 1.96
N SER A 183 -2.23 -4.99 1.47
CA SER A 183 -1.37 -5.86 0.64
C SER A 183 -1.04 -5.21 -0.70
N PHE A 184 -2.02 -4.59 -1.38
CA PHE A 184 -1.77 -3.88 -2.62
C PHE A 184 -0.68 -2.81 -2.49
N ILE A 185 -0.85 -1.90 -1.53
CA ILE A 185 0.09 -0.78 -1.36
C ILE A 185 1.45 -1.25 -0.82
N GLY A 186 1.44 -2.23 0.08
CA GLY A 186 2.65 -2.81 0.65
C GLY A 186 3.48 -3.58 -0.36
N TYR A 187 2.86 -4.42 -1.17
CA TYR A 187 3.55 -5.13 -2.25
C TYR A 187 4.04 -4.19 -3.35
N SER A 188 3.31 -3.10 -3.62
CA SER A 188 3.78 -2.08 -4.56
C SER A 188 5.12 -1.46 -4.14
N ALA A 189 5.34 -1.30 -2.85
CA ALA A 189 6.60 -0.83 -2.31
C ALA A 189 7.66 -1.95 -2.21
N ALA A 190 7.25 -3.19 -1.89
CA ALA A 190 8.16 -4.30 -1.66
C ALA A 190 8.66 -4.97 -2.94
N LEU A 191 7.90 -4.95 -4.05
CA LEU A 191 8.23 -5.70 -5.27
C LEU A 191 9.60 -5.31 -5.85
N ALA A 192 9.90 -4.01 -5.93
CA ALA A 192 11.18 -3.52 -6.44
C ALA A 192 12.35 -4.01 -5.58
N LEU A 193 12.22 -3.97 -4.25
CA LEU A 193 13.22 -4.48 -3.30
C LEU A 193 13.40 -5.99 -3.48
N THR A 194 12.30 -6.74 -3.58
CA THR A 194 12.34 -8.20 -3.76
C THR A 194 13.07 -8.59 -5.05
N ILE A 195 12.74 -7.94 -6.17
CA ILE A 195 13.44 -8.20 -7.45
C ILE A 195 14.93 -7.89 -7.32
N LYS A 196 15.28 -6.74 -6.71
CA LYS A 196 16.67 -6.32 -6.56
C LYS A 196 17.48 -7.30 -5.69
N VAL A 197 16.95 -7.73 -4.54
CA VAL A 197 17.69 -8.54 -3.58
C VAL A 197 17.68 -10.02 -3.97
N VAL A 198 16.53 -10.56 -4.36
CA VAL A 198 16.41 -12.01 -4.63
C VAL A 198 16.97 -12.39 -6.01
N PHE A 199 16.79 -11.55 -7.02
CA PHE A 199 17.15 -11.86 -8.40
C PHE A 199 18.34 -11.05 -8.93
N GLY A 200 18.64 -9.92 -8.30
CA GLY A 200 19.78 -9.06 -8.68
C GLY A 200 21.13 -9.55 -8.18
N PHE A 201 21.15 -10.53 -7.29
CA PHE A 201 22.35 -11.19 -6.79
C PHE A 201 22.30 -12.69 -7.07
N SER A 202 23.48 -13.29 -7.36
CA SER A 202 23.68 -14.74 -7.38
C SER A 202 23.91 -15.21 -5.95
N HIS A 203 23.27 -16.30 -5.56
CA HIS A 203 23.38 -16.88 -4.24
C HIS A 203 24.27 -18.13 -4.35
N ILE A 204 25.52 -17.98 -3.94
CA ILE A 204 26.55 -19.01 -4.09
C ILE A 204 27.10 -19.44 -2.73
N GLU A 205 27.48 -20.69 -2.61
CA GLU A 205 28.11 -21.22 -1.42
C GLU A 205 29.63 -20.98 -1.52
N VAL A 206 30.19 -20.29 -0.51
CA VAL A 206 31.65 -20.06 -0.35
C VAL A 206 32.03 -20.58 1.02
N ASP A 207 32.96 -21.50 1.06
CA ASP A 207 33.44 -22.14 2.30
C ASP A 207 32.30 -22.73 3.18
N GLY A 208 31.26 -23.28 2.57
CA GLY A 208 30.11 -23.85 3.28
C GLY A 208 29.09 -22.84 3.79
N VAL A 209 29.25 -21.56 3.41
CA VAL A 209 28.31 -20.47 3.76
C VAL A 209 27.66 -19.92 2.49
N LEU A 210 26.32 -19.87 2.47
CA LEU A 210 25.60 -19.27 1.37
C LEU A 210 25.76 -17.72 1.43
N THR A 211 26.36 -17.15 0.38
CA THR A 211 26.57 -15.72 0.22
C THR A 211 25.55 -15.10 -0.73
N HIS A 212 25.27 -13.81 -0.55
CA HIS A 212 24.26 -13.06 -1.31
C HIS A 212 24.82 -11.76 -1.89
N ASP A 213 26.15 -11.67 -2.04
CA ASP A 213 26.86 -10.42 -2.35
C ASP A 213 27.30 -10.31 -3.81
N THR A 214 27.28 -11.43 -4.55
CA THR A 214 27.72 -11.46 -5.94
C THR A 214 26.62 -10.95 -6.86
N ILE A 215 26.87 -9.85 -7.58
CA ILE A 215 25.91 -9.30 -8.55
C ILE A 215 25.61 -10.32 -9.65
N ASN A 216 24.34 -10.58 -9.91
CA ASN A 216 23.89 -11.42 -10.99
C ASN A 216 23.87 -10.62 -12.33
N PRO A 217 24.76 -10.90 -13.29
CA PRO A 217 24.81 -10.16 -14.56
C PRO A 217 23.57 -10.35 -15.40
N ASN A 218 22.85 -11.48 -15.23
CA ASN A 218 21.62 -11.82 -15.94
C ASN A 218 20.36 -11.43 -15.14
N GLY A 219 20.53 -10.81 -13.97
CA GLY A 219 19.45 -10.43 -13.10
C GLY A 219 18.49 -9.42 -13.75
N PRO A 220 17.17 -9.57 -13.52
CA PRO A 220 16.18 -8.63 -14.00
C PRO A 220 16.32 -7.28 -13.29
N SER A 221 16.22 -6.18 -14.04
CA SER A 221 16.19 -4.86 -13.42
C SER A 221 14.86 -4.62 -12.69
N ALA A 222 14.92 -4.30 -11.39
CA ALA A 222 13.74 -4.05 -10.59
C ALA A 222 12.85 -2.94 -11.19
N LEU A 223 13.45 -1.86 -11.69
CA LEU A 223 12.72 -0.71 -12.25
C LEU A 223 12.03 -1.00 -13.59
N MET A 224 12.43 -2.06 -14.29
CA MET A 224 11.74 -2.50 -15.53
C MET A 224 10.44 -3.23 -15.25
N PHE A 225 10.28 -3.87 -14.08
CA PHE A 225 9.17 -4.78 -13.80
C PHE A 225 8.29 -4.37 -12.63
N ALA A 226 8.80 -3.56 -11.68
CA ALA A 226 8.08 -3.23 -10.45
C ALA A 226 6.73 -2.52 -10.69
N TRP A 227 6.62 -1.70 -11.72
CA TRP A 227 5.40 -0.99 -12.08
C TRP A 227 4.24 -1.90 -12.53
N MET A 228 4.54 -3.12 -13.01
CA MET A 228 3.53 -4.04 -13.54
C MET A 228 2.53 -4.50 -12.48
N GLY A 229 2.98 -4.70 -11.26
CA GLY A 229 2.11 -5.09 -10.14
C GLY A 229 1.05 -4.04 -9.83
N PRO A 230 1.43 -2.82 -9.44
CA PRO A 230 0.47 -1.73 -9.22
C PRO A 230 -0.43 -1.45 -10.43
N PHE A 231 0.10 -1.55 -11.65
CA PHE A 231 -0.67 -1.39 -12.88
C PHE A 231 -1.86 -2.36 -12.95
N ILE A 232 -1.58 -3.65 -12.84
CA ILE A 232 -2.62 -4.69 -12.89
C ILE A 232 -3.60 -4.52 -11.73
N GLY A 233 -3.08 -4.34 -10.51
CA GLY A 233 -3.91 -4.20 -9.33
C GLY A 233 -4.81 -2.96 -9.35
N ALA A 234 -4.37 -1.85 -9.95
CA ALA A 234 -5.19 -0.66 -10.12
C ALA A 234 -6.27 -0.83 -11.20
N LEU A 235 -5.90 -1.33 -12.38
CA LEU A 235 -6.82 -1.47 -13.51
C LEU A 235 -7.92 -2.51 -13.27
N ILE A 236 -7.66 -3.55 -12.49
CA ILE A 236 -8.62 -4.63 -12.27
C ILE A 236 -9.68 -4.29 -11.20
N ARG A 237 -9.51 -3.22 -10.41
CA ARG A 237 -10.46 -2.82 -9.35
C ARG A 237 -11.87 -2.54 -9.84
N PRO A 238 -12.09 -1.80 -10.95
CA PRO A 238 -13.42 -1.61 -11.50
C PRO A 238 -14.10 -2.93 -11.85
N ILE A 239 -13.34 -3.89 -12.37
CA ILE A 239 -13.83 -5.24 -12.70
C ILE A 239 -14.24 -5.96 -11.41
N GLY A 240 -13.43 -5.88 -10.36
CA GLY A 240 -13.76 -6.39 -9.03
C GLY A 240 -15.07 -5.80 -8.49
N GLY A 241 -15.28 -4.49 -8.65
CA GLY A 241 -16.52 -3.82 -8.31
C GLY A 241 -17.71 -4.35 -9.10
N MET A 242 -17.61 -4.47 -10.43
CA MET A 242 -18.67 -4.99 -11.30
C MET A 242 -19.04 -6.45 -10.97
N ILE A 243 -18.08 -7.30 -10.72
CA ILE A 243 -18.30 -8.69 -10.33
C ILE A 243 -19.03 -8.73 -8.97
N SER A 244 -18.59 -7.89 -8.04
CA SER A 244 -19.16 -7.82 -6.69
C SER A 244 -20.57 -7.28 -6.67
N ASP A 245 -20.92 -6.35 -7.56
CA ASP A 245 -22.29 -5.84 -7.72
C ASP A 245 -23.27 -6.97 -8.13
N LYS A 246 -22.78 -7.99 -8.87
CA LYS A 246 -23.60 -9.12 -9.32
C LYS A 246 -23.62 -10.30 -8.33
N LEU A 247 -22.48 -10.62 -7.73
CA LEU A 247 -22.30 -11.84 -6.91
C LEU A 247 -22.35 -11.58 -5.41
N GLY A 248 -22.31 -10.30 -4.99
CA GLY A 248 -22.12 -9.86 -3.60
C GLY A 248 -20.64 -9.74 -3.23
N GLY A 249 -20.33 -8.69 -2.47
CA GLY A 249 -18.95 -8.33 -2.14
C GLY A 249 -18.25 -9.40 -1.29
N ALA A 250 -18.91 -9.94 -0.27
CA ALA A 250 -18.32 -10.92 0.62
C ALA A 250 -17.96 -12.24 -0.08
N ARG A 251 -18.78 -12.69 -1.03
CA ARG A 251 -18.49 -13.92 -1.81
C ARG A 251 -17.27 -13.72 -2.69
N VAL A 252 -17.18 -12.60 -3.39
CA VAL A 252 -16.02 -12.26 -4.22
C VAL A 252 -14.77 -12.16 -3.35
N THR A 253 -14.84 -11.44 -2.23
CA THR A 253 -13.74 -11.34 -1.26
C THR A 253 -13.26 -12.72 -0.81
N GLN A 254 -14.19 -13.66 -0.53
CA GLN A 254 -13.85 -15.02 -0.11
C GLN A 254 -12.98 -15.75 -1.13
N TRP A 255 -13.42 -15.79 -2.38
CA TRP A 255 -12.69 -16.46 -3.44
C TRP A 255 -11.34 -15.81 -3.74
N ILE A 256 -11.32 -14.48 -3.76
CA ILE A 256 -10.08 -13.76 -4.01
C ILE A 256 -9.07 -13.96 -2.87
N SER A 257 -9.53 -14.04 -1.62
CA SER A 257 -8.64 -14.33 -0.49
C SER A 257 -7.99 -15.71 -0.61
N ILE A 258 -8.71 -16.71 -1.13
CA ILE A 258 -8.14 -18.04 -1.41
C ILE A 258 -7.05 -17.94 -2.51
N VAL A 259 -7.32 -17.17 -3.57
CA VAL A 259 -6.31 -16.90 -4.62
C VAL A 259 -5.09 -16.20 -4.05
N MET A 260 -5.29 -15.22 -3.14
CA MET A 260 -4.19 -14.53 -2.46
C MET A 260 -3.32 -15.49 -1.64
N VAL A 261 -3.93 -16.41 -0.89
CA VAL A 261 -3.18 -17.45 -0.13
C VAL A 261 -2.36 -18.30 -1.08
N ALA A 262 -2.99 -18.87 -2.13
CA ALA A 262 -2.32 -19.74 -3.08
C ALA A 262 -1.17 -19.02 -3.81
N SER A 263 -1.42 -17.79 -4.26
CA SER A 263 -0.39 -16.99 -4.95
C SER A 263 0.76 -16.60 -4.00
N ALA A 264 0.47 -16.21 -2.75
CA ALA A 264 1.50 -15.87 -1.77
C ALA A 264 2.40 -17.07 -1.46
N LEU A 265 1.83 -18.28 -1.30
CA LEU A 265 2.60 -19.50 -1.08
C LEU A 265 3.43 -19.87 -2.32
N GLY A 266 2.88 -19.71 -3.52
CA GLY A 266 3.62 -19.95 -4.76
C GLY A 266 4.78 -18.94 -4.96
N VAL A 267 4.55 -17.66 -4.67
CA VAL A 267 5.61 -16.64 -4.69
C VAL A 267 6.68 -16.96 -3.65
N ALA A 268 6.29 -17.36 -2.42
CA ALA A 268 7.22 -17.78 -1.38
C ALA A 268 8.10 -18.94 -1.83
N TYR A 269 7.52 -19.95 -2.49
CA TYR A 269 8.26 -21.08 -3.04
C TYR A 269 9.33 -20.62 -4.05
N PHE A 270 8.96 -19.79 -5.04
CA PHE A 270 9.93 -19.34 -6.04
C PHE A 270 10.99 -18.38 -5.46
N ILE A 271 10.66 -17.56 -4.48
CA ILE A 271 11.64 -16.77 -3.73
C ILE A 271 12.63 -17.70 -3.02
N GLN A 272 12.17 -18.75 -2.36
CA GLN A 272 13.01 -19.72 -1.67
C GLN A 272 13.96 -20.42 -2.64
N GLN A 273 13.47 -20.85 -3.80
CA GLN A 273 14.29 -21.51 -4.83
C GLN A 273 15.33 -20.53 -5.40
N ALA A 274 14.93 -19.30 -5.71
CA ALA A 274 15.83 -18.27 -6.24
C ALA A 274 16.93 -17.89 -5.24
N TYR A 275 16.57 -17.73 -3.96
CA TYR A 275 17.49 -17.31 -2.90
C TYR A 275 18.50 -18.38 -2.48
N ALA A 276 18.34 -19.61 -2.97
CA ALA A 276 19.29 -20.73 -2.80
C ALA A 276 19.98 -21.13 -4.11
N SER A 277 19.96 -20.26 -5.14
CA SER A 277 20.44 -20.61 -6.49
C SER A 277 21.54 -19.64 -6.95
N ALA A 278 22.57 -20.19 -7.57
CA ALA A 278 23.61 -19.42 -8.29
C ALA A 278 23.04 -18.70 -9.54
N THR A 279 21.90 -19.17 -10.07
CA THR A 279 21.22 -18.61 -11.25
C THR A 279 19.74 -18.31 -10.92
N PRO A 280 19.48 -17.33 -10.06
CA PRO A 280 18.13 -17.03 -9.58
C PRO A 280 17.17 -16.56 -10.67
N GLU A 281 17.67 -15.99 -11.77
CA GLU A 281 16.90 -15.48 -12.90
C GLU A 281 16.00 -16.55 -13.55
N GLN A 282 16.34 -17.82 -13.47
CA GLN A 282 15.50 -18.93 -14.00
C GLN A 282 14.13 -19.00 -13.29
N TYR A 283 14.04 -18.55 -12.05
CA TYR A 283 12.81 -18.54 -11.26
C TYR A 283 12.04 -17.22 -11.38
N PHE A 284 12.56 -16.23 -12.12
CA PHE A 284 11.97 -14.90 -12.18
C PHE A 284 10.60 -14.87 -12.85
N ILE A 285 10.43 -15.53 -13.98
CA ILE A 285 9.18 -15.49 -14.74
C ILE A 285 8.02 -16.11 -13.96
N PRO A 286 8.14 -17.34 -13.39
CA PRO A 286 7.06 -17.89 -12.57
C PRO A 286 6.81 -17.07 -11.29
N PHE A 287 7.85 -16.54 -10.65
CA PHE A 287 7.72 -15.61 -9.53
C PHE A 287 6.88 -14.39 -9.93
N LEU A 288 7.28 -13.70 -11.02
CA LEU A 288 6.58 -12.49 -11.47
C LEU A 288 5.12 -12.82 -11.84
N GLY A 289 4.87 -13.89 -12.56
CA GLY A 289 3.52 -14.31 -12.95
C GLY A 289 2.60 -14.50 -11.74
N LEU A 290 3.05 -15.22 -10.71
CA LEU A 290 2.28 -15.42 -9.47
C LEU A 290 2.13 -14.11 -8.67
N PHE A 291 3.16 -13.28 -8.67
CA PHE A 291 3.08 -11.98 -8.00
C PHE A 291 2.06 -11.05 -8.68
N LEU A 292 1.97 -11.07 -10.02
CA LEU A 292 0.96 -10.32 -10.77
C LEU A 292 -0.45 -10.86 -10.52
N ILE A 293 -0.63 -12.19 -10.37
CA ILE A 293 -1.90 -12.79 -9.94
C ILE A 293 -2.25 -12.31 -8.52
N LEU A 294 -1.29 -12.25 -7.62
CA LEU A 294 -1.49 -11.72 -6.27
C LEU A 294 -1.94 -10.25 -6.31
N PHE A 295 -1.31 -9.41 -7.15
CA PHE A 295 -1.75 -8.03 -7.36
C PHE A 295 -3.16 -7.93 -7.95
N ALA A 296 -3.49 -8.76 -8.95
CA ALA A 296 -4.83 -8.82 -9.51
C ALA A 296 -5.86 -9.19 -8.43
N ALA A 297 -5.54 -10.18 -7.62
CA ALA A 297 -6.40 -10.61 -6.52
C ALA A 297 -6.61 -9.48 -5.49
N THR A 298 -5.55 -8.76 -5.09
CA THR A 298 -5.70 -7.61 -4.19
C THR A 298 -6.56 -6.50 -4.80
N GLY A 299 -6.44 -6.25 -6.11
CA GLY A 299 -7.24 -5.26 -6.83
C GLY A 299 -8.73 -5.62 -6.87
N ILE A 300 -9.07 -6.85 -7.27
CA ILE A 300 -10.46 -7.35 -7.25
C ILE A 300 -11.02 -7.31 -5.82
N GLY A 301 -10.22 -7.75 -4.84
CA GLY A 301 -10.59 -7.74 -3.43
C GLY A 301 -10.86 -6.33 -2.90
N ASN A 302 -10.12 -5.34 -3.36
CA ASN A 302 -10.37 -3.93 -3.01
C ASN A 302 -11.71 -3.44 -3.54
N GLY A 303 -12.06 -3.76 -4.80
CA GLY A 303 -13.37 -3.46 -5.37
C GLY A 303 -14.52 -4.15 -4.61
N SER A 304 -14.32 -5.41 -4.20
CA SER A 304 -15.33 -6.18 -3.47
C SER A 304 -15.55 -5.70 -2.03
N THR A 305 -14.48 -5.27 -1.35
CA THR A 305 -14.59 -4.72 0.01
C THR A 305 -15.30 -3.37 0.03
N PHE A 306 -15.09 -2.52 -0.96
CA PHE A 306 -15.87 -1.28 -1.12
C PHE A 306 -17.37 -1.55 -1.26
N ARG A 307 -17.74 -2.56 -2.07
CA ARG A 307 -19.14 -2.98 -2.21
C ARG A 307 -19.70 -3.46 -0.87
N THR A 308 -18.96 -4.29 -0.16
CA THR A 308 -19.36 -4.81 1.15
C THR A 308 -19.61 -3.68 2.16
N ILE A 309 -18.71 -2.69 2.26
CA ILE A 309 -18.89 -1.53 3.15
C ILE A 309 -20.13 -0.73 2.76
N ALA A 310 -20.31 -0.43 1.46
CA ALA A 310 -21.45 0.36 0.99
C ALA A 310 -22.82 -0.27 1.28
N VAL A 311 -22.89 -1.59 1.45
CA VAL A 311 -24.13 -2.32 1.76
C VAL A 311 -24.28 -2.65 3.23
N ALA A 312 -23.17 -2.91 3.91
CA ALA A 312 -23.17 -3.32 5.31
C ALA A 312 -23.39 -2.16 6.30
N PHE A 313 -23.23 -0.92 5.85
CA PHE A 313 -23.34 0.27 6.69
C PHE A 313 -24.34 1.27 6.13
N ASP A 314 -25.02 1.97 7.03
CA ASP A 314 -25.89 3.08 6.68
C ASP A 314 -25.11 4.20 5.97
N LYS A 315 -25.80 5.02 5.18
CA LYS A 315 -25.20 6.12 4.41
C LYS A 315 -24.33 7.06 5.26
N GLU A 316 -24.75 7.32 6.51
CA GLU A 316 -24.00 8.19 7.43
C GLU A 316 -22.72 7.53 7.96
N GLN A 317 -22.68 6.20 8.05
CA GLN A 317 -21.54 5.45 8.59
C GLN A 317 -20.56 4.97 7.50
N ALA A 318 -21.04 4.75 6.28
CA ALA A 318 -20.24 4.18 5.21
C ALA A 318 -19.00 5.03 4.88
N GLY A 319 -19.13 6.35 4.81
CA GLY A 319 -18.01 7.27 4.59
C GLY A 319 -16.96 7.22 5.70
N PRO A 320 -17.32 7.44 6.96
CA PRO A 320 -16.40 7.31 8.10
C PRO A 320 -15.73 5.93 8.20
N VAL A 321 -16.46 4.83 7.92
CA VAL A 321 -15.89 3.47 7.92
C VAL A 321 -14.88 3.31 6.79
N LEU A 322 -15.18 3.79 5.58
CA LEU A 322 -14.22 3.78 4.46
C LEU A 322 -12.96 4.58 4.80
N GLY A 323 -13.11 5.76 5.38
CA GLY A 323 -11.98 6.60 5.81
C GLY A 323 -11.11 5.88 6.84
N TRP A 324 -11.71 5.33 7.88
CA TRP A 324 -11.01 4.58 8.94
C TRP A 324 -10.30 3.34 8.39
N THR A 325 -11.02 2.48 7.67
CA THR A 325 -10.44 1.24 7.12
C THR A 325 -9.32 1.52 6.15
N SER A 326 -9.44 2.58 5.34
CA SER A 326 -8.39 3.00 4.42
C SER A 326 -7.15 3.52 5.14
N ALA A 327 -7.32 4.33 6.19
CA ALA A 327 -6.23 4.84 6.98
C ALA A 327 -5.45 3.72 7.67
N VAL A 328 -6.15 2.75 8.29
CA VAL A 328 -5.50 1.59 8.93
C VAL A 328 -4.82 0.70 7.88
N ALA A 329 -5.49 0.41 6.77
CA ALA A 329 -4.93 -0.42 5.72
C ALA A 329 -3.69 0.20 5.07
N ALA A 330 -3.57 1.53 5.03
CA ALA A 330 -2.39 2.23 4.50
C ALA A 330 -1.10 1.90 5.25
N TYR A 331 -1.17 1.45 6.51
CA TYR A 331 0.00 0.93 7.22
C TYR A 331 0.62 -0.31 6.57
N GLY A 332 -0.08 -0.97 5.65
CA GLY A 332 0.50 -2.01 4.79
C GLY A 332 1.73 -1.53 4.02
N ALA A 333 1.77 -0.25 3.61
CA ALA A 333 2.92 0.36 2.95
C ALA A 333 4.18 0.40 3.82
N PHE A 334 4.03 0.39 5.14
CA PHE A 334 5.13 0.32 6.10
C PHE A 334 5.43 -1.13 6.52
N ILE A 335 4.40 -1.89 6.88
CA ILE A 335 4.55 -3.24 7.46
C ILE A 335 5.18 -4.20 6.45
N ILE A 336 4.66 -4.25 5.23
CA ILE A 336 5.06 -5.26 4.24
C ILE A 336 6.52 -5.08 3.80
N PRO A 337 6.98 -3.90 3.34
CA PRO A 337 8.39 -3.73 2.98
C PRO A 337 9.34 -3.95 4.16
N LYS A 338 8.95 -3.54 5.37
CA LYS A 338 9.77 -3.74 6.56
C LYS A 338 9.90 -5.22 6.92
N VAL A 339 8.81 -6.00 6.87
CA VAL A 339 8.86 -7.45 7.10
C VAL A 339 9.70 -8.15 6.03
N PHE A 340 9.55 -7.78 4.75
CA PHE A 340 10.41 -8.30 3.69
C PHE A 340 11.88 -7.98 3.94
N GLY A 341 12.22 -6.72 4.26
CA GLY A 341 13.59 -6.32 4.54
C GLY A 341 14.21 -7.07 5.72
N GLU A 342 13.47 -7.25 6.82
CA GLU A 342 13.90 -8.03 7.98
C GLU A 342 14.14 -9.50 7.63
N GLN A 343 13.26 -10.12 6.85
CA GLN A 343 13.41 -11.52 6.45
C GLN A 343 14.52 -11.72 5.40
N MET A 344 14.72 -10.75 4.51
CA MET A 344 15.88 -10.75 3.60
C MET A 344 17.19 -10.65 4.37
N ALA A 345 17.27 -9.75 5.35
CA ALA A 345 18.44 -9.61 6.22
C ALA A 345 18.70 -10.87 7.06
N ALA A 346 17.65 -11.61 7.41
CA ALA A 346 17.75 -12.89 8.12
C ALA A 346 18.03 -14.11 7.20
N GLY A 347 18.16 -13.90 5.88
CA GLY A 347 18.38 -15.00 4.92
C GLY A 347 17.13 -15.86 4.65
N THR A 348 15.96 -15.41 5.05
CA THR A 348 14.70 -16.18 4.96
C THR A 348 13.55 -15.39 4.33
N PRO A 349 13.72 -14.80 3.12
CA PRO A 349 12.75 -13.89 2.53
C PRO A 349 11.35 -14.49 2.32
N GLN A 350 11.24 -15.81 2.12
CA GLN A 350 9.98 -16.53 1.97
C GLN A 350 9.08 -16.47 3.22
N TYR A 351 9.65 -16.30 4.41
CA TYR A 351 8.87 -16.28 5.66
C TYR A 351 7.96 -15.06 5.78
N ALA A 352 8.30 -13.95 5.13
CA ALA A 352 7.40 -12.81 5.02
C ALA A 352 6.05 -13.22 4.40
N LEU A 353 6.10 -13.96 3.30
CA LEU A 353 4.89 -14.40 2.57
C LEU A 353 4.11 -15.49 3.31
N TYR A 354 4.80 -16.38 4.03
CA TYR A 354 4.12 -17.34 4.91
C TYR A 354 3.32 -16.63 6.00
N GLY A 355 3.89 -15.59 6.62
CA GLY A 355 3.17 -14.75 7.59
C GLY A 355 1.95 -14.06 6.98
N PHE A 356 2.07 -13.51 5.77
CA PHE A 356 0.93 -12.89 5.08
C PHE A 356 -0.12 -13.92 4.67
N ALA A 357 0.27 -15.11 4.21
CA ALA A 357 -0.66 -16.19 3.89
C ALA A 357 -1.48 -16.62 5.12
N ILE A 358 -0.87 -16.73 6.29
CA ILE A 358 -1.58 -16.99 7.56
C ILE A 358 -2.58 -15.87 7.85
N PHE A 359 -2.19 -14.61 7.70
CA PHE A 359 -3.09 -13.46 7.87
C PHE A 359 -4.28 -13.53 6.90
N TYR A 360 -4.06 -13.93 5.65
CA TYR A 360 -5.14 -14.08 4.66
C TYR A 360 -6.11 -15.21 5.04
N VAL A 361 -5.62 -16.31 5.60
CA VAL A 361 -6.48 -17.39 6.13
C VAL A 361 -7.35 -16.88 7.30
N VAL A 362 -6.81 -16.05 8.18
CA VAL A 362 -7.60 -15.40 9.23
C VAL A 362 -8.68 -14.50 8.63
N CYS A 363 -8.36 -13.73 7.60
CA CYS A 363 -9.33 -12.89 6.90
C CYS A 363 -10.45 -13.71 6.21
N ILE A 364 -10.11 -14.87 5.62
CA ILE A 364 -11.07 -15.83 5.06
C ILE A 364 -12.06 -16.27 6.15
N ALA A 365 -11.56 -16.63 7.33
CA ALA A 365 -12.39 -17.06 8.46
C ALA A 365 -13.31 -15.93 8.96
N ILE A 366 -12.78 -14.70 9.10
CA ILE A 366 -13.55 -13.52 9.50
C ILE A 366 -14.65 -13.22 8.48
N ASN A 367 -14.31 -13.18 7.19
CA ASN A 367 -15.27 -12.91 6.13
C ASN A 367 -16.41 -13.96 6.09
N TRP A 368 -16.04 -15.24 6.20
CA TRP A 368 -17.02 -16.31 6.25
C TRP A 368 -17.91 -16.18 7.48
N TRP A 369 -17.34 -15.94 8.66
CA TRP A 369 -18.08 -15.85 9.92
C TRP A 369 -19.09 -14.70 9.94
N PHE A 370 -18.70 -13.53 9.46
CA PHE A 370 -19.55 -12.34 9.50
C PHE A 370 -20.58 -12.28 8.39
N TYR A 371 -20.26 -12.81 7.17
CA TYR A 371 -21.02 -12.49 5.97
C TYR A 371 -21.49 -13.71 5.14
N LEU A 372 -20.90 -14.90 5.30
CA LEU A 372 -21.19 -16.03 4.41
C LEU A 372 -21.78 -17.26 5.08
N ARG A 373 -21.55 -17.48 6.38
CA ARG A 373 -22.09 -18.64 7.08
C ARG A 373 -23.62 -18.63 7.13
N PRO A 374 -24.29 -19.79 7.27
CA PRO A 374 -25.70 -19.83 7.62
C PRO A 374 -25.97 -19.04 8.91
N GLY A 375 -26.89 -18.09 8.87
CA GLY A 375 -27.13 -17.18 10.00
C GLY A 375 -26.08 -16.08 10.20
N ALA A 376 -25.35 -15.70 9.15
CA ALA A 376 -24.45 -14.55 9.18
C ALA A 376 -25.18 -13.25 9.56
N TYR A 377 -24.48 -12.33 10.19
CA TYR A 377 -25.04 -11.07 10.65
C TYR A 377 -25.62 -10.22 9.49
N ILE A 378 -24.95 -10.23 8.35
CA ILE A 378 -25.40 -9.65 7.08
C ILE A 378 -25.07 -10.68 6.01
N LYS A 379 -26.06 -11.04 5.20
CA LYS A 379 -25.87 -12.12 4.22
C LYS A 379 -25.32 -11.57 2.92
N ASN A 380 -24.05 -11.86 2.64
CA ASN A 380 -23.35 -11.56 1.39
C ASN A 380 -23.57 -10.11 0.89
N PRO A 381 -23.20 -9.09 1.69
CA PRO A 381 -23.37 -7.69 1.35
C PRO A 381 -22.61 -7.28 0.08
#